data_694c7e3b91558933afc463fe031e7e0d
#
_entry.id   694c7e3b91558933afc463fe031e7e0d
#
_cell.length_a   1.000
_cell.length_b   1.000
_cell.length_c   1.000
_cell.angle_alpha   90.00
_cell.angle_beta   90.00
_cell.angle_gamma   90.00
#
_symmetry.space_group_name_H-M   'P 1'
#
loop_
_entity.id
_entity.type
_entity.pdbx_description
1 polymer ?
#
loop_
_entity_poly.entity_id
_entity_poly.type
_entity_poly.pdbx_seq_one_letter_code
_entity_poly.pdbx_strand_id
1 'polypeptide(L)'
;QVIELQEGLEALGYELGNCDGAFGPATEKAVKAFQEVQGLKVDGLVGRGTIASLNKLLKSTGHDLIGEDEQSELEELPPTEKLSWVKCPADKFPGRAGYTRVTLRSDAAEAYNELYKEVKELGGYLTSAGGRRGLASKSGAARSKKSFHYTGLAFDMALPTGMYKPEEDPYVIEDIGDRRWRVWMRCEKGEEMELEGTYVTRSGKKTKLK
;
A
#
# COMPACT_ATOMS: atom_id res chain seq x y z
N GLN A 1 9.31 -2.64 -12.95
CA GLN A 1 9.30 -1.26 -12.34
C GLN A 1 10.66 -0.83 -11.80
N VAL A 2 11.39 -1.62 -10.95
CA VAL A 2 12.71 -1.18 -10.45
C VAL A 2 13.78 -1.30 -11.53
N ILE A 3 13.74 -2.33 -12.36
CA ILE A 3 14.65 -2.47 -13.52
C ILE A 3 14.50 -1.27 -14.46
N GLU A 4 13.29 -0.93 -14.87
CA GLU A 4 12.99 0.21 -15.74
C GLU A 4 13.51 1.53 -15.17
N LEU A 5 13.36 1.72 -13.85
CA LEU A 5 13.93 2.88 -13.16
C LEU A 5 15.45 2.89 -13.26
N GLN A 6 16.11 1.74 -13.04
CA GLN A 6 17.54 1.60 -13.11
C GLN A 6 18.03 1.87 -14.53
N GLU A 7 17.43 1.26 -15.54
CA GLU A 7 17.72 1.46 -16.96
C GLU A 7 17.50 2.93 -17.37
N GLY A 8 16.42 3.55 -16.91
CA GLY A 8 16.16 4.97 -17.19
C GLY A 8 17.18 5.91 -16.56
N LEU A 9 17.65 5.64 -15.34
CA LEU A 9 18.71 6.41 -14.71
C LEU A 9 20.06 6.18 -15.40
N GLU A 10 20.36 4.94 -15.79
CA GLU A 10 21.59 4.60 -16.54
C GLU A 10 21.61 5.30 -17.90
N ALA A 11 20.49 5.30 -18.62
CA ALA A 11 20.33 6.00 -19.89
C ALA A 11 20.58 7.51 -19.78
N LEU A 12 20.33 8.09 -18.60
CA LEU A 12 20.63 9.49 -18.30
C LEU A 12 22.03 9.70 -17.70
N GLY A 13 22.86 8.67 -17.67
CA GLY A 13 24.27 8.74 -17.27
C GLY A 13 24.52 8.62 -15.76
N TYR A 14 23.55 8.13 -14.98
CA TYR A 14 23.79 7.84 -13.57
C TYR A 14 24.38 6.44 -13.38
N GLU A 15 25.45 6.35 -12.59
CA GLU A 15 26.11 5.08 -12.30
C GLU A 15 25.35 4.30 -11.21
N LEU A 16 24.79 3.14 -11.57
CA LEU A 16 24.07 2.25 -10.66
C LEU A 16 24.74 0.89 -10.46
N GLY A 17 25.67 0.51 -11.34
CA GLY A 17 26.17 -0.85 -11.47
C GLY A 17 25.22 -1.70 -12.31
N ASN A 18 24.83 -2.88 -11.84
CA ASN A 18 23.91 -3.74 -12.59
C ASN A 18 22.45 -3.33 -12.36
N CYS A 19 21.66 -3.27 -13.43
CA CYS A 19 20.21 -3.13 -13.36
C CYS A 19 19.58 -4.49 -13.00
N ASP A 20 19.61 -4.83 -11.73
CA ASP A 20 19.24 -6.15 -11.18
C ASP A 20 17.79 -6.23 -10.65
N GLY A 21 17.05 -5.10 -10.73
CA GLY A 21 15.70 -4.99 -10.19
C GLY A 21 15.63 -4.87 -8.67
N ALA A 22 16.77 -4.82 -7.97
CA ALA A 22 16.82 -4.59 -6.54
C ALA A 22 17.06 -3.11 -6.24
N PHE A 23 16.19 -2.50 -5.43
CA PHE A 23 16.39 -1.13 -4.97
C PHE A 23 17.41 -1.11 -3.82
N GLY A 24 18.69 -1.17 -4.18
CA GLY A 24 19.82 -1.17 -3.25
C GLY A 24 20.43 0.23 -3.03
N PRO A 25 21.52 0.30 -2.22
CA PRO A 25 22.21 1.57 -1.93
C PRO A 25 22.73 2.31 -3.18
N ALA A 26 23.13 1.60 -4.21
CA ALA A 26 23.59 2.19 -5.47
C ALA A 26 22.42 2.87 -6.20
N THR A 27 21.25 2.20 -6.30
CA THR A 27 20.04 2.76 -6.88
C THR A 27 19.55 3.98 -6.08
N GLU A 28 19.54 3.91 -4.74
CA GLU A 28 19.17 5.04 -3.89
C GLU A 28 20.09 6.25 -4.09
N LYS A 29 21.39 6.00 -4.21
CA LYS A 29 22.39 7.06 -4.48
C LYS A 29 22.13 7.73 -5.82
N ALA A 30 21.86 6.95 -6.87
CA ALA A 30 21.56 7.48 -8.20
C ALA A 30 20.24 8.29 -8.20
N VAL A 31 19.20 7.79 -7.51
CA VAL A 31 17.94 8.53 -7.35
C VAL A 31 18.17 9.87 -6.65
N LYS A 32 18.94 9.91 -5.57
CA LYS A 32 19.27 11.16 -4.86
C LYS A 32 20.02 12.13 -5.74
N ALA A 33 21.02 11.66 -6.49
CA ALA A 33 21.77 12.49 -7.43
C ALA A 33 20.88 13.05 -8.53
N PHE A 34 19.96 12.23 -9.06
CA PHE A 34 18.94 12.66 -10.02
C PHE A 34 18.02 13.74 -9.42
N GLN A 35 17.51 13.52 -8.21
CA GLN A 35 16.64 14.47 -7.52
C GLN A 35 17.32 15.82 -7.30
N GLU A 36 18.59 15.80 -6.93
CA GLU A 36 19.40 17.01 -6.72
C GLU A 36 19.54 17.82 -8.01
N VAL A 37 19.93 17.16 -9.12
CA VAL A 37 20.08 17.79 -10.45
C VAL A 37 18.75 18.38 -10.95
N GLN A 38 17.64 17.69 -10.66
CA GLN A 38 16.30 18.13 -11.09
C GLN A 38 15.65 19.12 -10.14
N GLY A 39 16.30 19.55 -9.06
CA GLY A 39 15.75 20.46 -8.07
C GLY A 39 14.56 19.86 -7.29
N LEU A 40 14.50 18.55 -7.21
CA LEU A 40 13.49 17.82 -6.45
C LEU A 40 13.93 17.68 -4.99
N LYS A 41 13.01 17.23 -4.14
CA LYS A 41 13.37 16.86 -2.78
C LYS A 41 14.30 15.65 -2.79
N VAL A 42 15.51 15.82 -2.26
CA VAL A 42 16.56 14.78 -2.22
C VAL A 42 16.30 13.84 -1.04
N ASP A 43 15.37 12.91 -1.18
CA ASP A 43 15.01 11.93 -0.16
C ASP A 43 15.27 10.47 -0.56
N GLY A 44 15.68 10.23 -1.79
CA GLY A 44 15.92 8.90 -2.34
C GLY A 44 14.63 8.10 -2.60
N LEU A 45 13.45 8.74 -2.49
CA LEU A 45 12.17 8.10 -2.73
C LEU A 45 11.69 8.36 -4.16
N VAL A 46 11.35 7.30 -4.88
CA VAL A 46 10.85 7.39 -6.24
C VAL A 46 9.33 7.61 -6.22
N GLY A 47 8.94 8.86 -6.06
CA GLY A 47 7.55 9.29 -6.12
C GLY A 47 7.15 9.78 -7.52
N ARG A 48 5.87 10.18 -7.68
CA ARG A 48 5.32 10.70 -8.95
C ARG A 48 6.15 11.83 -9.54
N GLY A 49 6.62 12.77 -8.72
CA GLY A 49 7.47 13.87 -9.18
C GLY A 49 8.81 13.39 -9.74
N THR A 50 9.43 12.40 -9.12
CA THR A 50 10.67 11.79 -9.59
C THR A 50 10.44 11.07 -10.92
N ILE A 51 9.39 10.25 -11.04
CA ILE A 51 9.03 9.55 -12.27
C ILE A 51 8.69 10.52 -13.40
N ALA A 52 7.87 11.54 -13.14
CA ALA A 52 7.49 12.53 -14.15
C ALA A 52 8.70 13.28 -14.70
N SER A 53 9.63 13.66 -13.82
CA SER A 53 10.88 14.34 -14.21
C SER A 53 11.79 13.42 -15.01
N LEU A 54 11.88 12.15 -14.62
CA LEU A 54 12.67 11.13 -15.32
C LEU A 54 12.11 10.88 -16.73
N ASN A 55 10.80 10.63 -16.85
CA ASN A 55 10.13 10.42 -18.12
C ASN A 55 10.26 11.63 -19.06
N LYS A 56 10.17 12.84 -18.52
CA LYS A 56 10.36 14.05 -19.31
C LYS A 56 11.74 14.10 -19.97
N LEU A 57 12.77 13.68 -19.24
CA LEU A 57 14.13 13.64 -19.77
C LEU A 57 14.34 12.48 -20.74
N LEU A 58 13.83 11.29 -20.45
CA LEU A 58 13.88 10.13 -21.33
C LEU A 58 13.21 10.42 -22.68
N LYS A 59 12.02 11.06 -22.68
CA LYS A 59 11.39 11.54 -23.92
C LYS A 59 12.28 12.46 -24.73
N SER A 60 13.00 13.38 -24.09
CA SER A 60 13.90 14.30 -24.78
C SER A 60 15.14 13.64 -25.36
N THR A 61 15.54 12.47 -24.84
CA THR A 61 16.71 11.69 -25.26
C THR A 61 16.33 10.51 -26.17
N GLY A 62 15.04 10.30 -26.45
CA GLY A 62 14.55 9.22 -27.33
C GLY A 62 14.60 7.83 -26.69
N HIS A 63 14.60 7.75 -25.37
CA HIS A 63 14.56 6.50 -24.63
C HIS A 63 13.12 6.12 -24.24
N ASP A 64 12.92 4.83 -23.98
CA ASP A 64 11.64 4.31 -23.53
C ASP A 64 11.26 4.90 -22.16
N LEU A 65 9.96 5.08 -21.93
CA LEU A 65 9.45 5.67 -20.71
C LEU A 65 9.25 4.62 -19.63
N ILE A 66 9.39 5.05 -18.39
CA ILE A 66 9.17 4.18 -17.23
C ILE A 66 7.68 4.11 -16.92
N GLY A 67 7.12 2.89 -16.88
CA GLY A 67 5.74 2.65 -16.45
C GLY A 67 4.68 2.98 -17.47
N GLU A 68 4.95 2.86 -18.79
CA GLU A 68 3.95 3.09 -19.85
C GLU A 68 2.95 1.95 -20.07
N ASP A 69 2.89 0.95 -19.22
CA ASP A 69 1.92 -0.15 -19.36
C ASP A 69 0.47 0.20 -18.94
N GLU A 70 0.22 1.44 -18.59
CA GLU A 70 -1.13 2.03 -18.57
C GLU A 70 -1.01 3.51 -18.95
N GLN A 71 -1.45 3.84 -20.16
CA GLN A 71 -1.93 5.19 -20.47
C GLN A 71 -3.14 5.49 -19.56
N SER A 72 -2.92 5.69 -18.29
CA SER A 72 -3.76 6.63 -17.60
C SER A 72 -3.40 7.98 -18.19
N GLU A 73 -4.28 8.51 -19.06
CA GLU A 73 -4.33 9.90 -19.38
C GLU A 73 -3.87 10.67 -18.13
N LEU A 74 -2.83 11.50 -18.28
CA LEU A 74 -2.56 12.57 -17.34
C LEU A 74 -3.80 13.46 -17.42
N GLU A 75 -4.89 13.03 -16.82
CA GLU A 75 -5.90 13.95 -16.36
C GLU A 75 -5.10 14.96 -15.54
N GLU A 76 -5.06 16.19 -16.04
CA GLU A 76 -4.61 17.33 -15.26
C GLU A 76 -5.20 17.11 -13.88
N LEU A 77 -4.32 16.94 -12.88
CA LEU A 77 -4.76 16.76 -11.50
C LEU A 77 -5.83 17.83 -11.27
N PRO A 78 -7.06 17.44 -10.96
CA PRO A 78 -8.13 18.42 -10.79
C PRO A 78 -7.59 19.47 -9.84
N PRO A 79 -7.86 20.75 -10.08
CA PRO A 79 -7.28 21.88 -9.35
C PRO A 79 -7.41 21.56 -7.87
N THR A 80 -6.29 21.43 -7.19
CA THR A 80 -6.08 20.92 -5.83
C THR A 80 -7.35 20.91 -4.99
N GLU A 81 -8.18 19.89 -5.16
CA GLU A 81 -9.26 19.63 -4.23
C GLU A 81 -8.61 19.52 -2.87
N LYS A 82 -8.97 20.43 -2.01
CA LYS A 82 -8.43 20.50 -0.66
C LYS A 82 -8.71 19.16 0.02
N LEU A 83 -7.71 18.28 0.04
CA LEU A 83 -7.82 16.95 0.60
C LEU A 83 -8.46 17.04 1.98
N SER A 84 -9.60 16.41 2.13
CA SER A 84 -10.40 16.45 3.34
C SER A 84 -10.34 15.11 4.07
N TRP A 85 -10.81 15.10 5.32
CA TRP A 85 -10.92 13.89 6.11
C TRP A 85 -12.34 13.35 6.06
N VAL A 86 -12.50 12.13 5.57
CA VAL A 86 -13.78 11.45 5.41
C VAL A 86 -13.92 10.35 6.45
N LYS A 87 -15.07 10.29 7.09
CA LYS A 87 -15.44 9.19 8.00
C LYS A 87 -16.16 8.12 7.18
N CYS A 88 -15.48 7.01 6.93
CA CYS A 88 -16.01 5.85 6.22
C CYS A 88 -16.62 4.85 7.21
N PRO A 89 -17.62 4.05 6.80
CA PRO A 89 -18.19 3.00 7.63
C PRO A 89 -17.19 1.88 7.89
N ALA A 90 -17.33 1.18 9.01
CA ALA A 90 -16.63 -0.06 9.30
C ALA A 90 -17.53 -0.97 10.12
N ASP A 91 -17.31 -2.27 10.01
CA ASP A 91 -18.11 -3.26 10.74
C ASP A 91 -17.47 -3.63 12.07
N LYS A 92 -18.31 -4.02 13.00
CA LYS A 92 -17.89 -4.80 14.16
C LYS A 92 -18.11 -6.27 13.87
N PHE A 93 -17.10 -7.07 14.10
CA PHE A 93 -17.28 -8.51 14.05
C PHE A 93 -18.14 -8.96 15.23
N PRO A 94 -19.11 -9.89 15.05
CA PRO A 94 -20.04 -10.31 16.09
C PRO A 94 -19.32 -10.72 17.39
N GLY A 95 -19.77 -10.20 18.51
CA GLY A 95 -19.21 -10.51 19.83
C GLY A 95 -17.84 -9.90 20.13
N ARG A 96 -17.32 -8.99 19.29
CA ARG A 96 -15.99 -8.43 19.43
C ARG A 96 -15.98 -6.89 19.47
N ALA A 97 -14.94 -6.34 20.09
CA ALA A 97 -14.68 -4.91 20.06
C ALA A 97 -14.15 -4.48 18.68
N GLY A 98 -14.46 -3.26 18.29
CA GLY A 98 -14.00 -2.68 17.03
C GLY A 98 -14.61 -1.30 16.83
N TYR A 99 -14.07 -0.55 15.90
CA TYR A 99 -14.64 0.74 15.51
C TYR A 99 -15.72 0.56 14.44
N THR A 100 -16.74 1.39 14.49
CA THR A 100 -17.81 1.45 13.47
C THR A 100 -17.48 2.42 12.35
N ARG A 101 -16.36 3.08 12.42
CA ARG A 101 -15.92 4.08 11.46
C ARG A 101 -14.40 4.10 11.38
N VAL A 102 -13.89 4.38 10.19
CA VAL A 102 -12.51 4.69 9.92
C VAL A 102 -12.41 6.08 9.30
N THR A 103 -11.40 6.86 9.64
CA THR A 103 -11.18 8.17 9.02
C THR A 103 -10.03 8.05 8.03
N LEU A 104 -10.31 8.35 6.77
CA LEU A 104 -9.37 8.32 5.65
C LEU A 104 -9.31 9.69 4.98
N ARG A 105 -8.29 9.87 4.16
CA ARG A 105 -8.19 11.02 3.26
C ARG A 105 -9.20 10.85 2.11
N SER A 106 -9.76 11.93 1.58
CA SER A 106 -10.86 11.89 0.61
C SER A 106 -10.60 11.00 -0.60
N ASP A 107 -9.40 11.02 -1.15
CA ASP A 107 -9.00 10.18 -2.28
C ASP A 107 -8.94 8.68 -1.95
N ALA A 108 -8.55 8.32 -0.74
CA ALA A 108 -8.55 6.93 -0.29
C ALA A 108 -9.94 6.47 0.19
N ALA A 109 -10.79 7.40 0.58
CA ALA A 109 -12.12 7.11 1.10
C ALA A 109 -13.06 6.58 0.02
N GLU A 110 -12.89 7.01 -1.22
CA GLU A 110 -13.69 6.55 -2.35
C GLU A 110 -13.47 5.05 -2.60
N ALA A 111 -12.23 4.65 -2.85
CA ALA A 111 -11.88 3.24 -3.04
C ALA A 111 -12.23 2.36 -1.83
N TYR A 112 -12.08 2.90 -0.60
CA TYR A 112 -12.50 2.19 0.60
C TYR A 112 -14.01 1.96 0.63
N ASN A 113 -14.82 2.96 0.26
CA ASN A 113 -16.28 2.84 0.29
C ASN A 113 -16.78 1.85 -0.78
N GLU A 114 -16.14 1.79 -1.93
CA GLU A 114 -16.41 0.78 -2.96
C GLU A 114 -16.11 -0.63 -2.42
N LEU A 115 -14.92 -0.84 -1.88
CA LEU A 115 -14.56 -2.11 -1.23
C LEU A 115 -15.56 -2.47 -0.11
N TYR A 116 -15.95 -1.51 0.73
CA TYR A 116 -16.93 -1.75 1.79
C TYR A 116 -18.26 -2.25 1.23
N LYS A 117 -18.74 -1.64 0.15
CA LYS A 117 -19.97 -2.04 -0.52
C LYS A 117 -19.88 -3.47 -1.06
N GLU A 118 -18.82 -3.80 -1.78
CA GLU A 118 -18.60 -5.15 -2.31
C GLU A 118 -18.57 -6.20 -1.19
N VAL A 119 -17.83 -5.91 -0.12
CA VAL A 119 -17.77 -6.79 1.05
C VAL A 119 -19.15 -7.01 1.66
N LYS A 120 -19.99 -5.96 1.75
CA LYS A 120 -21.37 -6.08 2.29
C LYS A 120 -22.28 -6.88 1.38
N GLU A 121 -22.15 -6.75 0.08
CA GLU A 121 -22.91 -7.53 -0.92
C GLU A 121 -22.62 -9.03 -0.82
N LEU A 122 -21.38 -9.38 -0.45
CA LEU A 122 -20.96 -10.76 -0.22
C LEU A 122 -21.30 -11.28 1.20
N GLY A 123 -21.85 -10.43 2.09
CA GLY A 123 -22.12 -10.78 3.50
C GLY A 123 -20.87 -10.85 4.37
N GLY A 124 -19.79 -10.21 3.96
CA GLY A 124 -18.54 -10.10 4.71
C GLY A 124 -18.54 -8.94 5.73
N TYR A 125 -17.43 -8.83 6.46
CA TYR A 125 -17.20 -7.80 7.47
C TYR A 125 -15.90 -7.06 7.15
N LEU A 126 -15.98 -5.77 6.81
CA LEU A 126 -14.81 -4.91 6.72
C LEU A 126 -14.59 -4.22 8.06
N THR A 127 -13.82 -4.87 8.93
CA THR A 127 -13.60 -4.44 10.30
C THR A 127 -12.51 -3.40 10.43
N SER A 128 -12.55 -2.56 11.47
CA SER A 128 -11.50 -1.58 11.72
C SER A 128 -11.04 -1.58 13.18
N ALA A 129 -9.74 -1.55 13.38
CA ALA A 129 -9.05 -1.26 14.64
C ALA A 129 -8.56 0.20 14.71
N GLY A 130 -8.85 1.00 13.70
CA GLY A 130 -8.53 2.42 13.59
C GLY A 130 -8.00 2.80 12.21
N GLY A 131 -7.90 4.09 11.97
CA GLY A 131 -7.41 4.68 10.72
C GLY A 131 -6.43 5.81 10.99
N ARG A 132 -6.79 7.02 10.58
CA ARG A 132 -5.97 8.21 10.72
C ARG A 132 -5.43 8.39 12.13
N ARG A 133 -4.14 8.73 12.24
CA ARG A 133 -3.49 9.20 13.46
C ARG A 133 -3.18 10.69 13.36
N GLY A 134 -3.42 11.43 14.44
CA GLY A 134 -2.99 12.84 14.50
C GLY A 134 -1.47 12.93 14.57
N LEU A 135 -0.87 13.95 13.95
CA LEU A 135 0.58 14.19 13.98
C LEU A 135 1.15 14.33 15.40
N ALA A 136 0.32 14.80 16.34
CA ALA A 136 0.68 14.92 17.76
C ALA A 136 0.44 13.64 18.55
N SER A 137 -0.02 12.54 17.95
CA SER A 137 -0.23 11.28 18.65
C SER A 137 1.10 10.74 19.16
N LYS A 138 1.22 10.53 20.49
CA LYS A 138 2.38 9.88 21.07
C LYS A 138 2.49 8.46 20.50
N SER A 139 3.46 8.23 19.63
CA SER A 139 3.79 6.88 19.19
C SER A 139 4.54 6.20 20.32
N GLY A 140 4.10 5.00 20.73
CA GLY A 140 4.94 4.16 21.59
C GLY A 140 6.29 3.86 20.91
N ALA A 141 7.32 3.54 21.70
CA ALA A 141 8.70 3.36 21.22
C ALA A 141 8.89 2.39 20.04
N ALA A 142 7.89 1.52 19.78
CA ALA A 142 7.92 0.54 18.70
C ALA A 142 7.20 0.99 17.39
N ARG A 143 6.68 2.23 17.32
CA ARG A 143 5.88 2.67 16.18
C ARG A 143 6.66 3.61 15.27
N SER A 144 6.62 3.33 13.97
CA SER A 144 7.26 4.18 12.96
C SER A 144 6.67 5.60 12.95
N LYS A 145 7.55 6.61 12.92
CA LYS A 145 7.17 8.01 12.69
C LYS A 145 6.73 8.28 11.24
N LYS A 146 6.96 7.32 10.33
CA LYS A 146 6.65 7.38 8.89
C LYS A 146 5.44 6.48 8.53
N SER A 147 4.44 6.38 9.37
CA SER A 147 3.27 5.53 9.12
C SER A 147 2.29 6.20 8.17
N PHE A 148 1.76 5.46 7.22
CA PHE A 148 0.68 5.89 6.31
C PHE A 148 -0.61 6.30 7.04
N HIS A 149 -0.79 5.92 8.29
CA HIS A 149 -1.90 6.40 9.14
C HIS A 149 -1.88 7.91 9.35
N TYR A 150 -0.70 8.57 9.32
CA TYR A 150 -0.60 10.03 9.42
C TYR A 150 -1.09 10.73 8.16
N THR A 151 -1.01 10.07 7.01
CA THR A 151 -1.46 10.60 5.72
C THR A 151 -2.92 10.29 5.41
N GLY A 152 -3.57 9.42 6.21
CA GLY A 152 -4.93 8.97 5.97
C GLY A 152 -5.08 7.94 4.83
N LEU A 153 -3.97 7.36 4.40
CA LEU A 153 -3.92 6.36 3.33
C LEU A 153 -3.89 4.91 3.85
N ALA A 154 -4.05 4.73 5.18
CA ALA A 154 -4.06 3.41 5.79
C ALA A 154 -5.06 3.32 6.93
N PHE A 155 -5.58 2.13 7.12
CA PHE A 155 -6.37 1.74 8.29
C PHE A 155 -5.91 0.37 8.79
N ASP A 156 -6.17 0.12 10.06
CA ASP A 156 -5.90 -1.18 10.68
C ASP A 156 -7.18 -2.01 10.64
N MET A 157 -7.12 -3.22 10.09
CA MET A 157 -8.22 -4.18 10.20
C MET A 157 -8.27 -4.77 11.62
N ALA A 158 -9.46 -4.90 12.18
CA ALA A 158 -9.65 -5.54 13.47
C ALA A 158 -9.72 -7.06 13.29
N LEU A 159 -8.75 -7.75 13.86
CA LEU A 159 -8.69 -9.20 13.92
C LEU A 159 -9.00 -9.64 15.36
N PRO A 160 -10.17 -10.23 15.63
CA PRO A 160 -10.62 -10.55 16.98
C PRO A 160 -9.64 -11.38 17.80
N THR A 161 -9.00 -12.38 17.19
CA THR A 161 -8.00 -13.20 17.85
C THR A 161 -6.58 -12.68 17.63
N GLY A 162 -6.40 -11.66 16.78
CA GLY A 162 -5.08 -11.12 16.41
C GLY A 162 -4.26 -12.13 15.62
N MET A 163 -4.89 -12.96 14.81
CA MET A 163 -4.28 -14.02 14.01
C MET A 163 -3.74 -15.23 14.85
N TYR A 164 -4.17 -15.35 16.11
CA TYR A 164 -3.83 -16.54 16.90
C TYR A 164 -4.73 -17.73 16.59
N LYS A 165 -5.97 -17.45 16.17
CA LYS A 165 -6.99 -18.43 15.78
C LYS A 165 -7.60 -17.99 14.45
N PRO A 166 -6.93 -18.25 13.34
CA PRO A 166 -7.38 -17.80 12.02
C PRO A 166 -8.77 -18.36 11.65
N GLU A 167 -9.19 -19.47 12.24
CA GLU A 167 -10.53 -20.05 12.09
C GLU A 167 -11.64 -19.21 12.74
N GLU A 168 -11.31 -18.32 13.69
CA GLU A 168 -12.23 -17.42 14.37
C GLU A 168 -12.14 -15.98 13.84
N ASP A 169 -11.14 -15.64 13.04
CA ASP A 169 -10.95 -14.29 12.52
C ASP A 169 -11.75 -14.09 11.21
N PRO A 170 -12.22 -12.85 10.92
CA PRO A 170 -12.91 -12.55 9.67
C PRO A 170 -12.00 -12.57 8.45
N TYR A 171 -10.70 -12.53 8.66
CA TYR A 171 -9.67 -12.57 7.61
C TYR A 171 -8.63 -13.61 7.92
N VAL A 172 -8.08 -14.18 6.86
CA VAL A 172 -6.93 -15.07 6.91
C VAL A 172 -5.86 -14.53 5.97
N ILE A 173 -4.61 -14.49 6.42
CA ILE A 173 -3.48 -14.04 5.62
C ILE A 173 -2.62 -15.26 5.26
N GLU A 174 -2.56 -15.55 3.98
CA GLU A 174 -1.76 -16.63 3.40
C GLU A 174 -0.43 -16.08 2.89
N ASP A 175 0.67 -16.74 3.26
CA ASP A 175 1.99 -16.48 2.68
C ASP A 175 2.12 -17.31 1.40
N ILE A 176 2.10 -16.65 0.24
CA ILE A 176 2.23 -17.30 -1.07
C ILE A 176 3.67 -17.28 -1.60
N GLY A 177 4.64 -16.93 -0.76
CA GLY A 177 6.06 -16.85 -1.11
C GLY A 177 6.44 -15.54 -1.82
N ASP A 178 7.72 -15.36 -2.09
CA ASP A 178 8.29 -14.19 -2.77
C ASP A 178 7.87 -12.84 -2.19
N ARG A 179 7.73 -12.75 -0.86
CA ARG A 179 7.24 -11.57 -0.15
C ARG A 179 5.83 -11.13 -0.57
N ARG A 180 5.01 -12.06 -1.05
CA ARG A 180 3.62 -11.82 -1.43
C ARG A 180 2.69 -12.49 -0.43
N TRP A 181 1.57 -11.84 -0.16
CA TRP A 181 0.52 -12.35 0.72
C TRP A 181 -0.82 -12.23 0.04
N ARG A 182 -1.71 -13.15 0.38
CA ARG A 182 -3.10 -13.11 -0.03
C ARG A 182 -3.97 -12.96 1.22
N VAL A 183 -4.95 -12.09 1.16
CA VAL A 183 -5.93 -11.91 2.23
C VAL A 183 -7.22 -12.58 1.79
N TRP A 184 -7.66 -13.52 2.58
CA TRP A 184 -8.94 -14.19 2.41
C TRP A 184 -9.94 -13.61 3.40
N MET A 185 -11.18 -13.39 2.95
CA MET A 185 -12.25 -12.86 3.78
C MET A 185 -13.37 -13.89 3.90
N ARG A 186 -13.91 -14.04 5.11
CA ARG A 186 -15.11 -14.85 5.33
C ARG A 186 -16.34 -14.08 4.90
N CYS A 187 -17.15 -14.66 4.03
CA CYS A 187 -18.38 -14.09 3.51
C CYS A 187 -19.51 -15.11 3.63
N GLU A 188 -20.75 -14.62 3.75
CA GLU A 188 -21.94 -15.50 3.73
C GLU A 188 -22.27 -15.97 2.31
N LYS A 189 -21.93 -15.15 1.33
CA LYS A 189 -22.10 -15.44 -0.11
C LYS A 189 -20.74 -15.52 -0.75
N GLY A 190 -20.34 -16.68 -1.20
CA GLY A 190 -19.03 -16.89 -1.82
C GLY A 190 -18.88 -18.37 -2.17
N GLU A 191 -17.82 -18.69 -2.85
CA GLU A 191 -17.45 -20.08 -3.07
C GLU A 191 -16.85 -20.63 -1.78
N GLU A 192 -17.31 -21.79 -1.34
CA GLU A 192 -16.65 -22.53 -0.27
C GLU A 192 -15.28 -22.98 -0.77
N MET A 193 -14.23 -22.53 -0.08
CA MET A 193 -12.86 -22.92 -0.38
C MET A 193 -12.25 -23.57 0.85
N GLU A 194 -11.76 -24.78 0.68
CA GLU A 194 -10.81 -25.35 1.63
C GLU A 194 -9.45 -24.70 1.40
N LEU A 195 -9.01 -23.93 2.38
CA LEU A 195 -7.71 -23.30 2.32
C LEU A 195 -6.67 -24.25 2.89
N GLU A 196 -5.94 -24.93 2.02
CA GLU A 196 -4.72 -25.64 2.37
C GLU A 196 -3.53 -24.70 2.20
N GLY A 197 -3.09 -24.06 3.25
CA GLY A 197 -2.00 -23.11 3.13
C GLY A 197 -1.21 -22.88 4.41
N THR A 198 -0.15 -22.13 4.28
CA THR A 198 0.65 -21.67 5.42
C THR A 198 0.21 -20.26 5.79
N TYR A 199 -0.36 -20.09 6.98
CA TYR A 199 -0.89 -18.82 7.45
C TYR A 199 0.09 -18.16 8.41
N VAL A 200 0.19 -16.84 8.29
CA VAL A 200 1.05 -16.06 9.17
C VAL A 200 0.27 -15.68 10.42
N THR A 201 0.71 -16.16 11.58
CA THR A 201 0.20 -15.71 12.87
C THR A 201 0.95 -14.45 13.32
N ARG A 202 0.39 -13.71 14.28
CA ARG A 202 1.03 -12.51 14.85
C ARG A 202 2.45 -12.76 15.37
N SER A 203 2.77 -13.98 15.76
CA SER A 203 4.12 -14.39 16.19
C SER A 203 5.05 -14.77 15.03
N GLY A 204 4.60 -14.65 13.78
CA GLY A 204 5.35 -15.08 12.60
C GLY A 204 5.40 -16.60 12.43
N LYS A 205 4.72 -17.36 13.28
CA LYS A 205 4.61 -18.82 13.11
C LYS A 205 3.69 -19.12 11.94
N LYS A 206 4.19 -19.92 11.01
CA LYS A 206 3.37 -20.50 9.95
C LYS A 206 2.50 -21.60 10.55
N THR A 207 1.21 -21.52 10.35
CA THR A 207 0.22 -22.51 10.81
C THR A 207 -0.49 -23.07 9.58
N LYS A 208 -0.68 -24.39 9.54
CA LYS A 208 -1.56 -24.98 8.53
C LYS A 208 -2.99 -24.86 9.02
N LEU A 209 -3.86 -24.22 8.26
CA LEU A 209 -5.30 -24.40 8.39
C LEU A 209 -5.70 -25.72 7.73
N LYS A 210 -6.49 -26.48 8.45
CA LYS A 210 -7.17 -27.65 7.89
C LYS A 210 -8.55 -27.23 7.42
#